data_1440b391a5bca0019d1c98eaf37ccb6a
#
_entry.id   1440b391a5bca0019d1c98eaf37ccb6a
#
_cell.length_a   1.000
_cell.length_b   1.000
_cell.length_c   1.000
_cell.angle_alpha   90.00
_cell.angle_beta   90.00
_cell.angle_gamma   90.00
#
_symmetry.space_group_name_H-M   'P 1'
#
loop_
_entity.id
_entity.type
_entity.pdbx_description
1 polymer ?
#
loop_
_entity_poly.entity_id
_entity_poly.type
_entity_poly.pdbx_seq_one_letter_code
_entity_poly.pdbx_strand_id
1 'polypeptide(L)'
;MTTPAWEYPTLAELRAAADQLRAVAAPTPLVECAPLSRLTGVPVWLKCEQFQPIGAFKVRGAWTAVSRLSAEARARGVVTHSSGNHGQAVAFTARQLGLRAVVVMPETAPQVKVNAVRSHGAEVVFVPPVATARSAKADELAQTEGLTLVPPYDDLNVILGQATCGLEILDANPEIGTILTPIGGGGLLAGTACAVSALRPSVRLLGVEPTGAPKLSAALAAGAPTPTAEARSIADGLLPLSVGRLTWRYLAPVVREAVSVTDEEIATAMRLLFWECGLRVEPSGAVTVAALQSGKFRPTSPTALVLTGGNVDPARFHELVG
;
A
#
# COMPACT_ATOMS: atom_id res chain seq x y z
N MET A 1 15.97 -17.51 -26.41
CA MET A 1 15.38 -16.18 -26.26
C MET A 1 15.86 -15.62 -24.93
N THR A 2 16.78 -14.68 -24.95
CA THR A 2 17.23 -13.97 -23.75
C THR A 2 16.07 -13.16 -23.22
N THR A 3 15.62 -13.44 -22.00
CA THR A 3 14.67 -12.62 -21.27
C THR A 3 15.21 -11.19 -21.29
N PRO A 4 14.44 -10.18 -21.73
CA PRO A 4 14.92 -8.80 -21.68
C PRO A 4 15.31 -8.51 -20.22
N ALA A 5 16.52 -7.99 -20.03
CA ALA A 5 17.00 -7.54 -18.73
C ALA A 5 16.06 -6.43 -18.25
N TRP A 6 15.20 -6.76 -17.26
CA TRP A 6 14.40 -5.74 -16.60
C TRP A 6 15.32 -4.98 -15.64
N GLU A 7 15.18 -3.70 -15.61
CA GLU A 7 15.98 -2.84 -14.74
C GLU A 7 15.07 -2.21 -13.67
N TYR A 8 15.64 -1.92 -12.51
CA TYR A 8 14.97 -1.07 -11.52
C TYR A 8 14.78 0.31 -12.10
N PRO A 9 13.68 1.01 -11.76
CA PRO A 9 13.56 2.41 -12.09
C PRO A 9 14.76 3.21 -11.56
N THR A 10 15.26 4.10 -12.39
CA THR A 10 16.37 4.97 -12.03
C THR A 10 15.96 5.96 -10.93
N LEU A 11 16.93 6.47 -10.18
CA LEU A 11 16.68 7.52 -9.19
C LEU A 11 16.00 8.75 -9.82
N ALA A 12 16.36 9.10 -11.06
CA ALA A 12 15.73 10.20 -11.78
C ALA A 12 14.24 9.98 -12.03
N GLU A 13 13.83 8.77 -12.44
CA GLU A 13 12.42 8.42 -12.64
C GLU A 13 11.63 8.43 -11.32
N LEU A 14 12.25 7.97 -10.24
CA LEU A 14 11.64 8.01 -8.91
C LEU A 14 11.46 9.46 -8.42
N ARG A 15 12.47 10.33 -8.62
CA ARG A 15 12.37 11.76 -8.29
C ARG A 15 11.31 12.47 -9.12
N ALA A 16 11.24 12.18 -10.42
CA ALA A 16 10.20 12.74 -11.29
C ALA A 16 8.78 12.34 -10.83
N ALA A 17 8.59 11.11 -10.36
CA ALA A 17 7.32 10.70 -9.77
C ALA A 17 7.01 11.45 -8.46
N ALA A 18 8.01 11.68 -7.61
CA ALA A 18 7.87 12.47 -6.39
C ALA A 18 7.50 13.93 -6.69
N ASP A 19 8.12 14.56 -7.69
CA ASP A 19 7.82 15.93 -8.09
C ASP A 19 6.39 16.05 -8.67
N GLN A 20 5.95 15.09 -9.49
CA GLN A 20 4.58 15.03 -10.00
C GLN A 20 3.54 14.90 -8.86
N LEU A 21 3.88 14.14 -7.81
CA LEU A 21 2.99 13.92 -6.67
C LEU A 21 2.75 15.19 -5.84
N ARG A 22 3.69 16.13 -5.80
CA ARG A 22 3.56 17.40 -5.05
C ARG A 22 2.36 18.25 -5.44
N ALA A 23 1.79 18.02 -6.62
CA ALA A 23 0.57 18.68 -7.06
C ALA A 23 -0.66 18.34 -6.20
N VAL A 24 -0.66 17.17 -5.52
CA VAL A 24 -1.82 16.67 -4.76
C VAL A 24 -1.49 16.18 -3.36
N ALA A 25 -0.24 15.90 -3.06
CA ALA A 25 0.18 15.36 -1.77
C ALA A 25 1.54 15.93 -1.36
N ALA A 26 1.64 16.35 -0.12
CA ALA A 26 2.93 16.70 0.49
C ALA A 26 3.63 15.44 1.04
N PRO A 27 4.96 15.49 1.25
CA PRO A 27 5.64 14.47 2.02
C PRO A 27 4.98 14.29 3.39
N THR A 28 4.71 13.03 3.75
CA THR A 28 4.12 12.74 5.06
C THR A 28 5.17 12.75 6.17
N PRO A 29 4.79 13.03 7.42
CA PRO A 29 5.73 13.03 8.54
C PRO A 29 6.46 11.68 8.71
N LEU A 30 7.73 11.75 9.04
CA LEU A 30 8.53 10.66 9.61
C LEU A 30 8.86 11.07 11.04
N VAL A 31 8.18 10.44 12.03
CA VAL A 31 8.27 10.83 13.44
C VAL A 31 8.86 9.70 14.28
N GLU A 32 9.72 10.02 15.24
CA GLU A 32 10.23 9.02 16.17
C GLU A 32 9.13 8.53 17.11
N CYS A 33 9.08 7.22 17.31
CA CYS A 33 8.16 6.56 18.22
C CYS A 33 8.88 6.21 19.54
N ALA A 34 8.88 7.12 20.48
CA ALA A 34 9.58 6.92 21.76
C ALA A 34 9.19 5.63 22.51
N PRO A 35 7.90 5.20 22.57
CA PRO A 35 7.54 3.91 23.16
C PRO A 35 8.26 2.72 22.51
N LEU A 36 8.28 2.66 21.17
CA LEU A 36 8.93 1.56 20.44
C LEU A 36 10.46 1.67 20.49
N SER A 37 11.02 2.89 20.47
CA SER A 37 12.48 3.08 20.65
C SER A 37 12.95 2.57 22.02
N ARG A 38 12.18 2.84 23.07
CA ARG A 38 12.47 2.28 24.42
C ARG A 38 12.34 0.75 24.46
N LEU A 39 11.31 0.20 23.82
CA LEU A 39 11.06 -1.24 23.79
C LEU A 39 12.18 -2.00 23.06
N THR A 40 12.70 -1.44 21.98
CA THR A 40 13.68 -2.12 21.11
C THR A 40 15.13 -1.79 21.42
N GLY A 41 15.39 -0.69 22.14
CA GLY A 41 16.75 -0.18 22.40
C GLY A 41 17.41 0.50 21.19
N VAL A 42 16.70 0.69 20.07
CA VAL A 42 17.16 1.42 18.89
C VAL A 42 16.10 2.43 18.44
N PRO A 43 16.47 3.54 17.76
CA PRO A 43 15.50 4.50 17.25
C PRO A 43 14.50 3.86 16.27
N VAL A 44 13.21 4.05 16.55
CA VAL A 44 12.10 3.58 15.69
C VAL A 44 11.30 4.78 15.20
N TRP A 45 11.10 4.84 13.89
CA TRP A 45 10.44 5.94 13.20
C TRP A 45 9.16 5.48 12.52
N LEU A 46 8.12 6.29 12.58
CA LEU A 46 6.81 6.04 11.96
C LEU A 46 6.66 6.92 10.73
N LYS A 47 6.51 6.33 9.54
CA LYS A 47 6.12 7.00 8.30
C LYS A 47 4.61 7.05 8.23
N CYS A 48 4.04 8.24 8.40
CA CYS A 48 2.63 8.46 8.70
C CYS A 48 1.78 8.69 7.43
N GLU A 49 1.55 7.64 6.62
CA GLU A 49 0.77 7.74 5.38
C GLU A 49 -0.75 7.94 5.60
N GLN A 50 -1.25 7.78 6.81
CA GLN A 50 -2.61 8.16 7.17
C GLN A 50 -2.88 9.68 7.06
N PHE A 51 -1.84 10.49 6.95
CA PHE A 51 -1.97 11.94 6.73
C PHE A 51 -2.05 12.34 5.25
N GLN A 52 -2.04 11.40 4.33
CA GLN A 52 -2.33 11.68 2.92
C GLN A 52 -3.77 12.19 2.72
N PRO A 53 -4.06 12.96 1.65
CA PRO A 53 -5.38 13.58 1.38
C PRO A 53 -6.57 12.61 1.45
N ILE A 54 -6.35 11.34 1.10
CA ILE A 54 -7.39 10.29 1.18
C ILE A 54 -7.26 9.41 2.42
N GLY A 55 -6.43 9.81 3.39
CA GLY A 55 -6.18 9.02 4.60
C GLY A 55 -5.34 7.75 4.38
N ALA A 56 -4.66 7.58 3.23
CA ALA A 56 -3.85 6.41 2.93
C ALA A 56 -2.83 6.64 1.80
N PHE A 57 -1.76 5.85 1.78
CA PHE A 57 -0.65 5.93 0.82
C PHE A 57 -1.06 5.76 -0.65
N LYS A 58 -2.23 5.16 -0.90
CA LYS A 58 -2.70 4.77 -2.24
C LYS A 58 -2.80 5.93 -3.23
N VAL A 59 -2.94 7.16 -2.74
CA VAL A 59 -2.93 8.36 -3.59
C VAL A 59 -1.64 8.47 -4.41
N ARG A 60 -0.50 8.07 -3.88
CA ARG A 60 0.80 8.12 -4.54
C ARG A 60 0.80 7.37 -5.87
N GLY A 61 0.44 6.08 -5.82
CA GLY A 61 0.38 5.22 -7.02
C GLY A 61 -0.77 5.58 -7.95
N ALA A 62 -1.95 5.89 -7.42
CA ALA A 62 -3.09 6.28 -8.24
C ALA A 62 -2.81 7.56 -9.02
N TRP A 63 -2.25 8.59 -8.36
CA TRP A 63 -1.86 9.83 -9.01
C TRP A 63 -0.84 9.60 -10.12
N THR A 64 0.25 8.88 -9.82
CA THR A 64 1.31 8.62 -10.80
C THR A 64 0.80 7.85 -12.00
N ALA A 65 -0.07 6.85 -11.79
CA ALA A 65 -0.64 6.07 -12.89
C ALA A 65 -1.58 6.91 -13.77
N VAL A 66 -2.50 7.66 -13.16
CA VAL A 66 -3.53 8.38 -13.92
C VAL A 66 -2.98 9.66 -14.55
N SER A 67 -2.06 10.38 -13.88
CA SER A 67 -1.46 11.60 -14.42
C SER A 67 -0.54 11.36 -15.63
N ARG A 68 -0.10 10.13 -15.85
CA ARG A 68 0.75 9.74 -16.99
C ARG A 68 -0.04 9.20 -18.19
N LEU A 69 -1.35 9.13 -18.11
CA LEU A 69 -2.19 8.71 -19.23
C LEU A 69 -2.12 9.69 -20.39
N SER A 70 -2.21 9.18 -21.63
CA SER A 70 -2.33 10.02 -22.82
C SER A 70 -3.63 10.83 -22.80
N ALA A 71 -3.70 11.89 -23.62
CA ALA A 71 -4.91 12.70 -23.74
C ALA A 71 -6.15 11.88 -24.13
N GLU A 72 -5.96 10.91 -25.03
CA GLU A 72 -7.03 10.01 -25.50
C GLU A 72 -7.49 9.06 -24.37
N ALA A 73 -6.56 8.51 -23.58
CA ALA A 73 -6.90 7.66 -22.44
C ALA A 73 -7.62 8.45 -21.35
N ARG A 74 -7.18 9.68 -21.07
CA ARG A 74 -7.85 10.59 -20.13
C ARG A 74 -9.27 10.92 -20.58
N ALA A 75 -9.49 11.19 -21.85
CA ALA A 75 -10.82 11.51 -22.38
C ALA A 75 -11.83 10.36 -22.20
N ARG A 76 -11.37 9.12 -22.23
CA ARG A 76 -12.24 7.95 -21.98
C ARG A 76 -12.48 7.71 -20.47
N GLY A 77 -11.50 8.03 -19.64
CA GLY A 77 -11.57 7.82 -18.19
C GLY A 77 -10.89 6.55 -17.71
N VAL A 78 -11.08 6.25 -16.43
CA VAL A 78 -10.38 5.15 -15.74
C VAL A 78 -11.36 4.20 -15.03
N VAL A 79 -10.95 2.95 -14.85
CA VAL A 79 -11.67 1.95 -14.07
C VAL A 79 -10.73 1.26 -13.09
N THR A 80 -11.24 0.90 -11.92
CA THR A 80 -10.52 0.07 -10.95
C THR A 80 -11.47 -0.88 -10.22
N HIS A 81 -10.90 -1.93 -9.61
CA HIS A 81 -11.64 -2.90 -8.79
C HIS A 81 -11.12 -2.89 -7.35
N SER A 82 -11.66 -2.02 -6.53
CA SER A 82 -11.28 -1.94 -5.11
C SER A 82 -12.36 -1.28 -4.28
N SER A 83 -12.78 -1.94 -3.20
CA SER A 83 -13.70 -1.35 -2.21
C SER A 83 -13.02 -0.57 -1.10
N GLY A 84 -11.68 -0.44 -1.12
CA GLY A 84 -10.91 0.23 -0.07
C GLY A 84 -10.14 1.45 -0.57
N ASN A 85 -9.00 1.69 0.07
CA ASN A 85 -8.15 2.85 -0.15
C ASN A 85 -7.76 3.11 -1.62
N HIS A 86 -7.61 2.04 -2.43
CA HIS A 86 -7.25 2.22 -3.84
C HIS A 86 -8.42 2.76 -4.68
N GLY A 87 -9.64 2.24 -4.49
CA GLY A 87 -10.82 2.78 -5.17
C GLY A 87 -11.03 4.26 -4.86
N GLN A 88 -10.88 4.65 -3.59
CA GLN A 88 -10.94 6.04 -3.15
C GLN A 88 -9.81 6.88 -3.77
N ALA A 89 -8.57 6.35 -3.84
CA ALA A 89 -7.44 7.05 -4.43
C ALA A 89 -7.64 7.32 -5.93
N VAL A 90 -8.15 6.35 -6.68
CA VAL A 90 -8.45 6.51 -8.12
C VAL A 90 -9.58 7.52 -8.31
N ALA A 91 -10.66 7.44 -7.53
CA ALA A 91 -11.77 8.40 -7.57
C ALA A 91 -11.30 9.83 -7.25
N PHE A 92 -10.51 10.01 -6.18
CA PHE A 92 -9.91 11.29 -5.82
C PHE A 92 -9.04 11.84 -6.96
N THR A 93 -8.14 11.03 -7.50
CA THR A 93 -7.23 11.42 -8.58
C THR A 93 -7.99 11.82 -9.84
N ALA A 94 -8.98 11.03 -10.24
CA ALA A 94 -9.82 11.35 -11.40
C ALA A 94 -10.55 12.68 -11.23
N ARG A 95 -11.10 12.96 -10.04
CA ARG A 95 -11.71 14.26 -9.71
C ARG A 95 -10.73 15.41 -9.87
N GLN A 96 -9.51 15.27 -9.32
CA GLN A 96 -8.49 16.34 -9.41
C GLN A 96 -8.07 16.64 -10.86
N LEU A 97 -8.11 15.64 -11.73
CA LEU A 97 -7.72 15.75 -13.15
C LEU A 97 -8.92 15.97 -14.08
N GLY A 98 -10.15 16.05 -13.56
CA GLY A 98 -11.37 16.24 -14.35
C GLY A 98 -11.72 15.03 -15.24
N LEU A 99 -11.44 13.79 -14.78
CA LEU A 99 -11.66 12.56 -15.54
C LEU A 99 -12.88 11.79 -15.00
N ARG A 100 -13.50 11.00 -15.89
CA ARG A 100 -14.45 9.98 -15.49
C ARG A 100 -13.73 8.84 -14.76
N ALA A 101 -14.30 8.36 -13.66
CA ALA A 101 -13.81 7.18 -12.94
C ALA A 101 -14.96 6.22 -12.64
N VAL A 102 -14.71 4.93 -12.82
CA VAL A 102 -15.59 3.83 -12.44
C VAL A 102 -14.88 2.95 -11.44
N VAL A 103 -15.54 2.66 -10.31
CA VAL A 103 -15.00 1.79 -9.25
C VAL A 103 -15.90 0.57 -9.09
N VAL A 104 -15.38 -0.61 -9.40
CA VAL A 104 -16.10 -1.88 -9.24
C VAL A 104 -15.95 -2.35 -7.80
N MET A 105 -17.08 -2.52 -7.10
CA MET A 105 -17.15 -2.88 -5.69
C MET A 105 -18.06 -4.11 -5.49
N PRO A 106 -17.84 -4.93 -4.45
CA PRO A 106 -18.78 -5.99 -4.13
C PRO A 106 -20.08 -5.40 -3.55
N GLU A 107 -21.21 -6.03 -3.78
CA GLU A 107 -22.51 -5.64 -3.20
C GLU A 107 -22.49 -5.56 -1.67
N THR A 108 -21.61 -6.33 -1.04
CA THR A 108 -21.38 -6.32 0.42
C THR A 108 -20.43 -5.23 0.90
N ALA A 109 -19.99 -4.31 0.03
CA ALA A 109 -19.09 -3.24 0.44
C ALA A 109 -19.74 -2.35 1.51
N PRO A 110 -19.05 -2.03 2.62
CA PRO A 110 -19.57 -1.13 3.64
C PRO A 110 -19.96 0.23 3.04
N GLN A 111 -21.14 0.73 3.42
CA GLN A 111 -21.71 1.97 2.87
C GLN A 111 -20.75 3.17 3.04
N VAL A 112 -19.98 3.21 4.13
CA VAL A 112 -18.98 4.26 4.36
C VAL A 112 -17.91 4.27 3.25
N LYS A 113 -17.47 3.12 2.78
CA LYS A 113 -16.49 3.00 1.66
C LYS A 113 -17.10 3.37 0.31
N VAL A 114 -18.36 2.99 0.08
CA VAL A 114 -19.11 3.40 -1.12
C VAL A 114 -19.28 4.92 -1.15
N ASN A 115 -19.69 5.52 -0.03
CA ASN A 115 -19.87 6.96 0.10
C ASN A 115 -18.54 7.71 -0.09
N ALA A 116 -17.43 7.20 0.42
CA ALA A 116 -16.10 7.79 0.23
C ALA A 116 -15.70 7.84 -1.26
N VAL A 117 -15.98 6.79 -2.03
CA VAL A 117 -15.74 6.78 -3.49
C VAL A 117 -16.67 7.77 -4.20
N ARG A 118 -17.99 7.73 -3.91
CA ARG A 118 -18.98 8.61 -4.51
C ARG A 118 -18.77 10.10 -4.19
N SER A 119 -18.24 10.43 -3.02
CA SER A 119 -17.93 11.81 -2.64
C SER A 119 -16.87 12.47 -3.54
N HIS A 120 -16.07 11.66 -4.23
CA HIS A 120 -15.14 12.11 -5.25
C HIS A 120 -15.72 12.14 -6.67
N GLY A 121 -17.04 11.85 -6.82
CA GLY A 121 -17.73 11.91 -8.12
C GLY A 121 -17.55 10.66 -9.00
N ALA A 122 -16.96 9.59 -8.47
CA ALA A 122 -16.81 8.36 -9.23
C ALA A 122 -18.10 7.53 -9.28
N GLU A 123 -18.32 6.86 -10.40
CA GLU A 123 -19.37 5.87 -10.57
C GLU A 123 -19.02 4.59 -9.81
N VAL A 124 -20.01 3.98 -9.14
CA VAL A 124 -19.83 2.69 -8.45
C VAL A 124 -20.66 1.63 -9.16
N VAL A 125 -19.97 0.58 -9.64
CA VAL A 125 -20.59 -0.60 -10.24
C VAL A 125 -20.49 -1.75 -9.24
N PHE A 126 -21.64 -2.31 -8.84
CA PHE A 126 -21.70 -3.43 -7.91
C PHE A 126 -21.64 -4.77 -8.63
N VAL A 127 -20.97 -5.73 -8.01
CA VAL A 127 -20.86 -7.11 -8.46
C VAL A 127 -21.02 -8.07 -7.28
N PRO A 128 -21.32 -9.36 -7.49
CA PRO A 128 -21.33 -10.36 -6.44
C PRO A 128 -20.02 -10.34 -5.63
N PRO A 129 -20.04 -10.71 -4.32
CA PRO A 129 -18.90 -10.61 -3.42
C PRO A 129 -17.81 -11.68 -3.66
N VAL A 130 -17.45 -11.88 -4.92
CA VAL A 130 -16.41 -12.80 -5.39
C VAL A 130 -15.26 -11.99 -5.96
N ALA A 131 -14.03 -12.31 -5.57
CA ALA A 131 -12.86 -11.54 -5.97
C ALA A 131 -12.68 -11.50 -7.51
N THR A 132 -12.92 -12.62 -8.19
CA THR A 132 -12.85 -12.74 -9.66
C THR A 132 -13.93 -11.92 -10.37
N ALA A 133 -15.12 -11.75 -9.80
CA ALA A 133 -16.18 -10.95 -10.40
C ALA A 133 -15.80 -9.47 -10.51
N ARG A 134 -15.07 -8.94 -9.52
CA ARG A 134 -14.62 -7.54 -9.54
C ARG A 134 -13.59 -7.27 -10.63
N SER A 135 -12.58 -8.13 -10.76
CA SER A 135 -11.59 -7.98 -11.82
C SER A 135 -12.20 -8.18 -13.21
N ALA A 136 -13.02 -9.24 -13.39
CA ALA A 136 -13.67 -9.51 -14.66
C ALA A 136 -14.57 -8.34 -15.13
N LYS A 137 -15.32 -7.72 -14.21
CA LYS A 137 -16.16 -6.56 -14.54
C LYS A 137 -15.33 -5.31 -14.87
N ALA A 138 -14.21 -5.10 -14.19
CA ALA A 138 -13.32 -4.01 -14.51
C ALA A 138 -12.65 -4.20 -15.90
N ASP A 139 -12.26 -5.43 -16.23
CA ASP A 139 -11.71 -5.80 -17.54
C ASP A 139 -12.77 -5.65 -18.65
N GLU A 140 -14.01 -6.06 -18.40
CA GLU A 140 -15.14 -5.86 -19.32
C GLU A 140 -15.34 -4.38 -19.64
N LEU A 141 -15.42 -3.53 -18.61
CA LEU A 141 -15.59 -2.08 -18.77
C LEU A 141 -14.40 -1.43 -19.51
N ALA A 142 -13.19 -1.91 -19.23
CA ALA A 142 -12.00 -1.45 -19.97
C ALA A 142 -12.09 -1.80 -21.47
N GLN A 143 -12.61 -2.99 -21.81
CA GLN A 143 -12.74 -3.43 -23.21
C GLN A 143 -13.93 -2.78 -23.93
N THR A 144 -15.09 -2.70 -23.26
CA THR A 144 -16.34 -2.25 -23.91
C THR A 144 -16.48 -0.73 -23.96
N GLU A 145 -15.98 -0.03 -22.94
CA GLU A 145 -16.07 1.43 -22.84
C GLU A 145 -14.71 2.13 -23.08
N GLY A 146 -13.64 1.37 -23.30
CA GLY A 146 -12.29 1.89 -23.54
C GLY A 146 -11.66 2.57 -22.31
N LEU A 147 -12.18 2.30 -21.10
CA LEU A 147 -11.62 2.84 -19.85
C LEU A 147 -10.23 2.27 -19.60
N THR A 148 -9.35 3.07 -19.03
CA THR A 148 -8.03 2.58 -18.62
C THR A 148 -8.11 1.91 -17.25
N LEU A 149 -7.75 0.63 -17.18
CA LEU A 149 -7.66 -0.08 -15.90
C LEU A 149 -6.49 0.44 -15.08
N VAL A 150 -6.75 0.83 -13.83
CA VAL A 150 -5.75 1.22 -12.84
C VAL A 150 -5.72 0.17 -11.73
N PRO A 151 -4.81 -0.81 -11.80
CA PRO A 151 -4.76 -1.90 -10.83
C PRO A 151 -4.22 -1.42 -9.48
N PRO A 152 -4.57 -2.11 -8.36
CA PRO A 152 -4.22 -1.65 -7.01
C PRO A 152 -2.73 -1.78 -6.64
N TYR A 153 -1.92 -2.48 -7.42
CA TYR A 153 -0.50 -2.72 -7.13
C TYR A 153 0.36 -3.19 -8.31
N ASP A 154 -0.18 -4.03 -9.23
CA ASP A 154 0.64 -4.73 -10.24
C ASP A 154 0.77 -3.93 -11.54
N ASP A 155 1.25 -2.70 -11.41
CA ASP A 155 1.47 -1.73 -12.49
C ASP A 155 2.71 -0.90 -12.19
N LEU A 156 3.52 -0.61 -13.23
CA LEU A 156 4.78 0.11 -13.07
C LEU A 156 4.58 1.54 -12.55
N ASN A 157 3.59 2.28 -13.05
CA ASN A 157 3.34 3.65 -12.62
C ASN A 157 2.80 3.68 -11.19
N VAL A 158 1.99 2.67 -10.81
CA VAL A 158 1.56 2.50 -9.41
C VAL A 158 2.78 2.24 -8.52
N ILE A 159 3.67 1.33 -8.90
CA ILE A 159 4.91 1.04 -8.15
C ILE A 159 5.80 2.28 -8.03
N LEU A 160 5.99 3.03 -9.12
CA LEU A 160 6.76 4.28 -9.12
C LEU A 160 6.19 5.32 -8.14
N GLY A 161 4.86 5.48 -8.13
CA GLY A 161 4.21 6.35 -7.16
C GLY A 161 4.43 5.89 -5.72
N GLN A 162 4.31 4.59 -5.45
CA GLN A 162 4.55 4.04 -4.11
C GLN A 162 6.02 4.15 -3.67
N ALA A 163 6.97 4.15 -4.62
CA ALA A 163 8.40 4.31 -4.33
C ALA A 163 8.71 5.66 -3.66
N THR A 164 7.90 6.67 -3.90
CA THR A 164 8.07 8.00 -3.29
C THR A 164 7.99 7.96 -1.76
N CYS A 165 7.25 7.01 -1.18
CA CYS A 165 7.23 6.78 0.27
C CYS A 165 8.61 6.36 0.80
N GLY A 166 9.24 5.40 0.12
CA GLY A 166 10.60 4.95 0.45
C GLY A 166 11.65 6.07 0.27
N LEU A 167 11.55 6.86 -0.81
CA LEU A 167 12.43 8.01 -1.03
C LEU A 167 12.33 9.01 0.12
N GLU A 168 11.12 9.37 0.53
CA GLU A 168 10.89 10.31 1.62
C GLU A 168 11.49 9.82 2.95
N ILE A 169 11.40 8.51 3.24
CA ILE A 169 12.03 7.92 4.43
C ILE A 169 13.55 8.07 4.37
N LEU A 170 14.15 7.68 3.24
CA LEU A 170 15.60 7.66 3.06
C LEU A 170 16.22 9.06 2.99
N ASP A 171 15.47 10.04 2.47
CA ASP A 171 15.90 11.44 2.43
C ASP A 171 15.77 12.10 3.80
N ALA A 172 14.69 11.83 4.54
CA ALA A 172 14.43 12.47 5.82
C ALA A 172 15.38 11.99 6.92
N ASN A 173 15.79 10.71 6.89
CA ASN A 173 16.73 10.19 7.87
C ASN A 173 17.75 9.23 7.25
N PRO A 174 19.01 9.69 7.07
CA PRO A 174 20.09 8.90 6.50
C PRO A 174 20.57 7.74 7.39
N GLU A 175 20.21 7.70 8.66
CA GLU A 175 20.63 6.66 9.60
C GLU A 175 19.72 5.42 9.54
N ILE A 176 18.54 5.50 8.89
CA ILE A 176 17.65 4.35 8.74
C ILE A 176 18.38 3.20 8.06
N GLY A 177 18.55 2.10 8.79
CA GLY A 177 19.16 0.86 8.30
C GLY A 177 18.14 -0.23 7.99
N THR A 178 16.90 -0.08 8.44
CA THR A 178 15.83 -1.06 8.18
C THR A 178 14.50 -0.35 7.91
N ILE A 179 13.71 -0.87 6.93
CA ILE A 179 12.35 -0.40 6.65
C ILE A 179 11.40 -1.60 6.67
N LEU A 180 10.30 -1.48 7.40
CA LEU A 180 9.19 -2.43 7.38
C LEU A 180 7.97 -1.80 6.69
N THR A 181 7.39 -2.53 5.74
CA THR A 181 6.13 -2.13 5.10
C THR A 181 5.07 -3.21 5.23
N PRO A 182 3.78 -2.83 5.39
CA PRO A 182 2.69 -3.77 5.21
C PRO A 182 2.68 -4.32 3.78
N ILE A 183 2.32 -5.58 3.59
CA ILE A 183 2.20 -6.17 2.26
C ILE A 183 0.82 -6.79 2.00
N GLY A 184 0.12 -6.20 1.02
CA GLY A 184 -0.99 -6.83 0.31
C GLY A 184 -0.48 -7.46 -1.00
N GLY A 185 -0.83 -6.90 -2.15
CA GLY A 185 -0.31 -7.36 -3.45
C GLY A 185 1.13 -6.94 -3.77
N GLY A 186 1.79 -6.19 -2.88
CA GLY A 186 3.20 -5.88 -2.96
C GLY A 186 3.58 -4.50 -3.52
N GLY A 187 2.63 -3.68 -3.98
CA GLY A 187 2.95 -2.41 -4.66
C GLY A 187 3.79 -1.44 -3.83
N LEU A 188 3.47 -1.26 -2.54
CA LEU A 188 4.23 -0.38 -1.64
C LEU A 188 5.63 -0.95 -1.35
N LEU A 189 5.70 -2.23 -1.01
CA LEU A 189 6.98 -2.89 -0.72
C LEU A 189 7.89 -2.90 -1.97
N ALA A 190 7.32 -3.16 -3.17
CA ALA A 190 8.03 -3.09 -4.44
C ALA A 190 8.54 -1.66 -4.74
N GLY A 191 7.70 -0.66 -4.54
CA GLY A 191 8.11 0.74 -4.66
C GLY A 191 9.23 1.09 -3.68
N THR A 192 9.12 0.68 -2.42
CA THR A 192 10.18 0.88 -1.42
C THR A 192 11.46 0.15 -1.82
N ALA A 193 11.36 -1.07 -2.39
CA ALA A 193 12.51 -1.80 -2.92
C ALA A 193 13.20 -1.03 -4.06
N CYS A 194 12.44 -0.40 -4.96
CA CYS A 194 13.01 0.47 -5.99
C CYS A 194 13.78 1.65 -5.37
N ALA A 195 13.20 2.33 -4.38
CA ALA A 195 13.85 3.44 -3.69
C ALA A 195 15.13 3.01 -2.96
N VAL A 196 15.08 1.89 -2.23
CA VAL A 196 16.24 1.31 -1.53
C VAL A 196 17.33 0.95 -2.53
N SER A 197 17.00 0.23 -3.60
CA SER A 197 17.97 -0.18 -4.62
C SER A 197 18.66 0.99 -5.31
N ALA A 198 17.91 2.08 -5.58
CA ALA A 198 18.44 3.25 -6.28
C ALA A 198 19.24 4.20 -5.36
N LEU A 199 18.88 4.32 -4.08
CA LEU A 199 19.45 5.33 -3.20
C LEU A 199 20.35 4.75 -2.11
N ARG A 200 19.98 3.61 -1.53
CA ARG A 200 20.72 3.02 -0.39
C ARG A 200 20.54 1.49 -0.31
N PRO A 201 21.25 0.74 -1.18
CA PRO A 201 21.10 -0.73 -1.28
C PRO A 201 21.43 -1.51 -0.01
N SER A 202 22.11 -0.91 0.96
CA SER A 202 22.44 -1.54 2.25
C SER A 202 21.28 -1.57 3.23
N VAL A 203 20.19 -0.82 2.99
CA VAL A 203 19.01 -0.80 3.85
C VAL A 203 18.27 -2.13 3.76
N ARG A 204 18.04 -2.76 4.89
CA ARG A 204 17.25 -4.00 5.00
C ARG A 204 15.77 -3.68 4.81
N LEU A 205 15.10 -4.42 3.95
CA LEU A 205 13.69 -4.23 3.66
C LEU A 205 12.89 -5.50 3.97
N LEU A 206 11.82 -5.37 4.77
CA LEU A 206 10.93 -6.47 5.15
C LEU A 206 9.47 -6.14 4.83
N GLY A 207 8.73 -7.19 4.47
CA GLY A 207 7.28 -7.14 4.37
C GLY A 207 6.62 -7.71 5.64
N VAL A 208 5.56 -7.04 6.12
CA VAL A 208 4.76 -7.55 7.23
C VAL A 208 3.36 -7.88 6.74
N GLU A 209 2.89 -9.09 7.04
CA GLU A 209 1.61 -9.62 6.60
C GLU A 209 0.83 -10.27 7.74
N PRO A 210 -0.51 -10.35 7.67
CA PRO A 210 -1.29 -11.11 8.64
C PRO A 210 -1.01 -12.62 8.52
N THR A 211 -1.01 -13.34 9.63
CA THR A 211 -0.88 -14.81 9.65
C THR A 211 -1.97 -15.50 8.83
N GLY A 212 -3.16 -14.91 8.77
CA GLY A 212 -4.27 -15.42 7.96
C GLY A 212 -4.19 -15.08 6.46
N ALA A 213 -3.11 -14.40 6.01
CA ALA A 213 -2.88 -14.06 4.60
C ALA A 213 -1.39 -14.05 4.25
N PRO A 214 -0.66 -15.19 4.35
CA PRO A 214 0.81 -15.27 4.32
C PRO A 214 1.38 -15.36 2.88
N LYS A 215 0.97 -14.44 2.00
CA LYS A 215 1.31 -14.48 0.56
C LYS A 215 2.78 -14.15 0.25
N LEU A 216 3.44 -13.30 1.04
CA LEU A 216 4.86 -13.02 0.86
C LEU A 216 5.70 -14.20 1.33
N SER A 217 5.37 -14.77 2.49
CA SER A 217 6.03 -15.98 2.99
C SER A 217 5.91 -17.14 1.98
N ALA A 218 4.71 -17.34 1.41
CA ALA A 218 4.48 -18.34 0.37
C ALA A 218 5.33 -18.07 -0.89
N ALA A 219 5.38 -16.81 -1.35
CA ALA A 219 6.16 -16.44 -2.52
C ALA A 219 7.67 -16.59 -2.30
N LEU A 220 8.18 -16.20 -1.11
CA LEU A 220 9.59 -16.37 -0.76
C LEU A 220 9.99 -17.84 -0.69
N ALA A 221 9.13 -18.70 -0.12
CA ALA A 221 9.38 -20.14 -0.03
C ALA A 221 9.37 -20.81 -1.41
N ALA A 222 8.47 -20.38 -2.30
CA ALA A 222 8.34 -20.94 -3.65
C ALA A 222 9.30 -20.33 -4.68
N GLY A 223 9.91 -19.17 -4.38
CA GLY A 223 10.69 -18.41 -5.35
C GLY A 223 9.85 -17.75 -6.47
N ALA A 224 8.52 -17.70 -6.31
CA ALA A 224 7.58 -17.17 -7.30
C ALA A 224 6.27 -16.71 -6.63
N PRO A 225 5.48 -15.80 -7.24
CA PRO A 225 4.14 -15.46 -6.79
C PRO A 225 3.28 -16.72 -6.64
N THR A 226 2.87 -17.02 -5.42
CA THR A 226 2.13 -18.24 -5.09
C THR A 226 0.84 -17.85 -4.37
N PRO A 227 -0.33 -18.15 -4.94
CA PRO A 227 -1.60 -17.88 -4.28
C PRO A 227 -1.78 -18.72 -3.01
N THR A 228 -2.25 -18.08 -1.94
CA THR A 228 -2.76 -18.77 -0.76
C THR A 228 -4.19 -19.25 -1.00
N ALA A 229 -4.61 -20.32 -0.36
CA ALA A 229 -5.97 -20.86 -0.53
C ALA A 229 -7.04 -19.88 -0.03
N GLU A 230 -6.76 -19.22 1.08
CA GLU A 230 -7.64 -18.23 1.72
C GLU A 230 -6.84 -17.03 2.22
N ALA A 231 -7.54 -15.92 2.44
CA ALA A 231 -6.99 -14.76 3.12
C ALA A 231 -8.05 -14.21 4.09
N ARG A 232 -7.73 -14.21 5.38
CA ARG A 232 -8.59 -13.71 6.45
C ARG A 232 -7.78 -12.92 7.46
N SER A 233 -8.22 -11.70 7.75
CA SER A 233 -7.67 -10.86 8.84
C SER A 233 -8.54 -9.63 9.01
N ILE A 234 -8.44 -8.97 10.16
CA ILE A 234 -8.97 -7.62 10.38
C ILE A 234 -8.25 -6.57 9.51
N ALA A 235 -7.05 -6.87 9.03
CA ALA A 235 -6.27 -6.04 8.11
C ALA A 235 -6.78 -6.20 6.66
N ASP A 236 -7.98 -5.72 6.37
CA ASP A 236 -8.72 -5.91 5.12
C ASP A 236 -8.00 -5.39 3.86
N GLY A 237 -7.12 -4.40 4.00
CA GLY A 237 -6.25 -3.90 2.92
C GLY A 237 -5.12 -4.87 2.52
N LEU A 238 -4.89 -5.94 3.29
CA LEU A 238 -3.79 -6.89 3.10
C LEU A 238 -4.27 -8.29 2.68
N LEU A 239 -5.48 -8.42 2.11
CA LEU A 239 -6.10 -9.71 1.74
C LEU A 239 -5.97 -10.16 0.27
N PRO A 240 -5.12 -9.56 -0.62
CA PRO A 240 -4.81 -10.24 -1.87
C PRO A 240 -4.26 -11.65 -1.60
N LEU A 241 -4.70 -12.62 -2.41
CA LEU A 241 -4.29 -14.02 -2.26
C LEU A 241 -2.83 -14.26 -2.66
N SER A 242 -2.24 -13.38 -3.48
CA SER A 242 -0.86 -13.48 -3.95
C SER A 242 -0.24 -12.10 -4.09
N VAL A 243 1.08 -12.03 -4.05
CA VAL A 243 1.82 -10.88 -4.59
C VAL A 243 1.65 -10.83 -6.10
N GLY A 244 1.71 -9.63 -6.69
CA GLY A 244 1.63 -9.45 -8.14
C GLY A 244 2.88 -9.97 -8.85
N ARG A 245 2.75 -10.24 -10.16
CA ARG A 245 3.87 -10.71 -10.98
C ARG A 245 4.93 -9.63 -11.18
N LEU A 246 4.47 -8.40 -11.44
CA LEU A 246 5.37 -7.28 -11.60
C LEU A 246 5.98 -6.86 -10.27
N THR A 247 5.16 -6.78 -9.20
CA THR A 247 5.66 -6.46 -7.86
C THR A 247 6.72 -7.46 -7.42
N TRP A 248 6.52 -8.76 -7.66
CA TRP A 248 7.51 -9.79 -7.34
C TRP A 248 8.87 -9.57 -8.00
N ARG A 249 8.91 -9.10 -9.25
CA ARG A 249 10.18 -8.80 -9.94
C ARG A 249 11.05 -7.82 -9.17
N TYR A 250 10.41 -6.81 -8.54
CA TYR A 250 11.11 -5.82 -7.73
C TYR A 250 11.36 -6.29 -6.29
N LEU A 251 10.55 -7.22 -5.78
CA LEU A 251 10.70 -7.74 -4.42
C LEU A 251 11.78 -8.81 -4.31
N ALA A 252 11.76 -9.80 -5.20
CA ALA A 252 12.59 -11.00 -5.12
C ALA A 252 14.11 -10.74 -4.99
N PRO A 253 14.71 -9.71 -5.62
CA PRO A 253 16.13 -9.43 -5.45
C PRO A 253 16.51 -8.78 -4.11
N VAL A 254 15.57 -8.13 -3.41
CA VAL A 254 15.84 -7.26 -2.25
C VAL A 254 15.26 -7.84 -0.97
N VAL A 255 14.01 -8.30 -1.01
CA VAL A 255 13.29 -8.80 0.17
C VAL A 255 13.58 -10.27 0.39
N ARG A 256 14.13 -10.63 1.54
CA ARG A 256 14.49 -11.99 1.91
C ARG A 256 13.65 -12.57 3.03
N GLU A 257 12.84 -11.74 3.67
CA GLU A 257 12.14 -12.10 4.89
C GLU A 257 10.75 -11.46 4.93
N ALA A 258 9.80 -12.23 5.42
CA ALA A 258 8.45 -11.79 5.77
C ALA A 258 8.23 -11.99 7.27
N VAL A 259 7.50 -11.07 7.88
CA VAL A 259 7.05 -11.18 9.27
C VAL A 259 5.54 -11.32 9.28
N SER A 260 5.02 -12.37 9.94
CA SER A 260 3.59 -12.61 10.05
C SER A 260 3.08 -12.27 11.46
N VAL A 261 1.99 -11.48 11.52
CA VAL A 261 1.37 -11.04 12.78
C VAL A 261 -0.09 -11.49 12.87
N THR A 262 -0.57 -11.75 14.09
CA THR A 262 -1.98 -12.15 14.33
C THR A 262 -2.89 -10.93 14.41
N ASP A 263 -4.19 -11.14 14.31
CA ASP A 263 -5.19 -10.08 14.46
C ASP A 263 -5.18 -9.45 15.86
N GLU A 264 -4.86 -10.22 16.91
CA GLU A 264 -4.71 -9.74 18.28
C GLU A 264 -3.48 -8.84 18.42
N GLU A 265 -2.34 -9.21 17.81
CA GLU A 265 -1.14 -8.38 17.77
C GLU A 265 -1.39 -7.08 17.03
N ILE A 266 -2.15 -7.12 15.94
CA ILE A 266 -2.55 -5.93 15.19
C ILE A 266 -3.42 -5.01 16.05
N ALA A 267 -4.44 -5.54 16.73
CA ALA A 267 -5.29 -4.76 17.63
C ALA A 267 -4.47 -4.14 18.79
N THR A 268 -3.50 -4.90 19.34
CA THR A 268 -2.60 -4.40 20.38
C THR A 268 -1.72 -3.27 19.88
N ALA A 269 -1.22 -3.35 18.65
CA ALA A 269 -0.46 -2.28 18.01
C ALA A 269 -1.32 -1.03 17.76
N MET A 270 -2.59 -1.20 17.38
CA MET A 270 -3.53 -0.08 17.25
C MET A 270 -3.75 0.64 18.57
N ARG A 271 -3.84 -0.08 19.70
CA ARG A 271 -3.95 0.51 21.05
C ARG A 271 -2.72 1.34 21.39
N LEU A 272 -1.51 0.82 21.17
CA LEU A 272 -0.27 1.57 21.40
C LEU A 272 -0.24 2.85 20.55
N LEU A 273 -0.53 2.74 19.25
CA LEU A 273 -0.55 3.88 18.34
C LEU A 273 -1.57 4.93 18.78
N PHE A 274 -2.74 4.54 19.23
CA PHE A 274 -3.78 5.45 19.65
C PHE A 274 -3.49 6.09 21.01
N TRP A 275 -3.24 5.28 22.03
CA TRP A 275 -3.12 5.76 23.41
C TRP A 275 -1.78 6.38 23.75
N GLU A 276 -0.69 5.88 23.16
CA GLU A 276 0.66 6.36 23.51
C GLU A 276 1.25 7.29 22.45
N CYS A 277 0.83 7.16 21.17
CA CYS A 277 1.34 7.99 20.09
C CYS A 277 0.32 9.03 19.58
N GLY A 278 -0.95 8.98 20.00
CA GLY A 278 -2.00 9.88 19.52
C GLY A 278 -2.34 9.68 18.02
N LEU A 279 -2.08 8.50 17.47
CA LEU A 279 -2.25 8.21 16.06
C LEU A 279 -3.41 7.25 15.81
N ARG A 280 -4.38 7.69 14.99
CA ARG A 280 -5.44 6.81 14.48
C ARG A 280 -4.97 6.12 13.21
N VAL A 281 -4.88 4.79 13.26
CA VAL A 281 -4.39 3.95 12.15
C VAL A 281 -5.36 2.79 11.93
N GLU A 282 -5.61 2.42 10.68
CA GLU A 282 -6.40 1.24 10.33
C GLU A 282 -5.62 -0.05 10.61
N PRO A 283 -6.28 -1.22 10.78
CA PRO A 283 -5.58 -2.49 11.06
C PRO A 283 -4.45 -2.79 10.08
N SER A 284 -4.68 -2.56 8.77
CA SER A 284 -3.67 -2.78 7.73
C SER A 284 -2.42 -1.90 7.88
N GLY A 285 -2.57 -0.72 8.47
CA GLY A 285 -1.47 0.21 8.74
C GLY A 285 -0.69 -0.11 10.01
N ALA A 286 -1.27 -0.87 10.95
CA ALA A 286 -0.68 -1.18 12.24
C ALA A 286 0.23 -2.42 12.26
N VAL A 287 0.23 -3.24 11.20
CA VAL A 287 0.93 -4.54 11.18
C VAL A 287 2.45 -4.42 11.41
N THR A 288 3.08 -3.33 10.93
CA THR A 288 4.52 -3.11 11.13
C THR A 288 4.87 -2.83 12.59
N VAL A 289 4.01 -2.12 13.29
CA VAL A 289 4.12 -1.90 14.73
C VAL A 289 3.88 -3.19 15.49
N ALA A 290 2.89 -4.00 15.07
CA ALA A 290 2.60 -5.30 15.65
C ALA A 290 3.83 -6.24 15.59
N ALA A 291 4.57 -6.23 14.49
CA ALA A 291 5.77 -7.05 14.33
C ALA A 291 6.88 -6.71 15.35
N LEU A 292 7.06 -5.42 15.67
CA LEU A 292 8.02 -5.00 16.69
C LEU A 292 7.50 -5.26 18.10
N GLN A 293 6.28 -4.83 18.39
CA GLN A 293 5.69 -4.90 19.72
C GLN A 293 5.54 -6.34 20.20
N SER A 294 5.23 -7.29 19.32
CA SER A 294 5.16 -8.71 19.63
C SER A 294 6.53 -9.40 19.75
N GLY A 295 7.62 -8.70 19.41
CA GLY A 295 8.98 -9.27 19.40
C GLY A 295 9.28 -10.22 18.23
N LYS A 296 8.37 -10.33 17.25
CA LYS A 296 8.55 -11.15 16.05
C LYS A 296 9.60 -10.56 15.11
N PHE A 297 9.84 -9.28 15.19
CA PHE A 297 10.99 -8.62 14.60
C PHE A 297 11.74 -7.82 15.66
N ARG A 298 13.05 -7.99 15.73
CA ARG A 298 13.94 -7.23 16.61
C ARG A 298 14.92 -6.45 15.75
N PRO A 299 14.80 -5.12 15.73
CA PRO A 299 15.70 -4.28 14.94
C PRO A 299 17.09 -4.21 15.59
N THR A 300 18.10 -4.13 14.74
CA THR A 300 19.53 -3.95 15.15
C THR A 300 20.09 -2.62 14.65
N SER A 301 19.30 -1.80 14.00
CA SER A 301 19.63 -0.49 13.45
C SER A 301 18.41 0.42 13.53
N PRO A 302 18.57 1.76 13.41
CA PRO A 302 17.44 2.68 13.27
C PRO A 302 16.46 2.19 12.22
N THR A 303 15.18 2.09 12.60
CA THR A 303 14.16 1.38 11.81
C THR A 303 12.96 2.26 11.51
N ALA A 304 12.51 2.28 10.26
CA ALA A 304 11.28 2.94 9.85
C ALA A 304 10.14 1.93 9.65
N LEU A 305 8.97 2.26 10.20
CA LEU A 305 7.73 1.51 10.08
C LEU A 305 6.73 2.34 9.27
N VAL A 306 6.19 1.79 8.19
CA VAL A 306 5.19 2.50 7.39
C VAL A 306 3.79 2.24 7.94
N LEU A 307 3.09 3.30 8.37
CA LEU A 307 1.68 3.30 8.76
C LEU A 307 0.85 3.67 7.52
N THR A 308 0.28 2.70 6.85
CA THR A 308 -0.22 2.85 5.48
C THR A 308 -1.53 3.62 5.33
N GLY A 309 -2.31 3.77 6.39
CA GLY A 309 -3.58 4.49 6.34
C GLY A 309 -4.33 4.49 7.67
N GLY A 310 -5.39 5.31 7.73
CA GLY A 310 -6.25 5.48 8.89
C GLY A 310 -7.75 5.33 8.59
N ASN A 311 -8.11 4.78 7.43
CA ASN A 311 -9.50 4.64 6.96
C ASN A 311 -10.19 3.43 7.59
N VAL A 312 -10.57 3.57 8.84
CA VAL A 312 -11.31 2.55 9.60
C VAL A 312 -12.64 3.13 10.07
N ASP A 313 -13.68 2.30 10.05
CA ASP A 313 -14.98 2.66 10.60
C ASP A 313 -14.85 3.07 12.08
N PRO A 314 -15.46 4.18 12.54
CA PRO A 314 -15.33 4.65 13.93
C PRO A 314 -15.76 3.62 14.96
N ALA A 315 -16.88 2.92 14.77
CA ALA A 315 -17.36 1.92 15.71
C ALA A 315 -16.36 0.75 15.77
N ARG A 316 -15.92 0.27 14.58
CA ARG A 316 -14.94 -0.79 14.51
C ARG A 316 -13.58 -0.38 15.12
N PHE A 317 -13.19 0.87 14.94
CA PHE A 317 -11.97 1.40 15.58
C PHE A 317 -12.08 1.31 17.11
N HIS A 318 -13.19 1.80 17.68
CA HIS A 318 -13.42 1.74 19.13
C HIS A 318 -13.43 0.31 19.66
N GLU A 319 -14.04 -0.64 18.97
CA GLU A 319 -13.99 -2.07 19.36
C GLU A 319 -12.54 -2.60 19.46
N LEU A 320 -11.64 -2.15 18.59
CA LEU A 320 -10.27 -2.64 18.52
C LEU A 320 -9.34 -1.96 19.52
N VAL A 321 -9.57 -0.67 19.84
CA VAL A 321 -8.69 0.09 20.73
C VAL A 321 -9.21 0.20 22.16
N GLY A 322 -10.48 -0.15 22.37
CA GLY A 322 -11.13 -0.38 23.65
C GLY A 322 -11.45 0.68 24.47
#